data_eceac250af413c34d7cadf0ab4df4b3d
#
_entry.id   eceac250af413c34d7cadf0ab4df4b3d
#
_cell.length_a   1.000
_cell.length_b   1.000
_cell.length_c   1.000
_cell.angle_alpha   90.00
_cell.angle_beta   90.00
_cell.angle_gamma   90.00
#
_symmetry.space_group_name_H-M   'P 1'
#
loop_
_entity.id
_entity.type
_entity.pdbx_description
1 polymer ?
#
loop_
_entity_poly.entity_id
_entity_poly.type
_entity_poly.pdbx_seq_one_letter_code
_entity_poly.pdbx_strand_id
1 'polypeptide(L)'
;PLDSTDIELNKGHQLVVVATKLDASTERIIKYLNTHADIAINALFFAAFEDAGTHYLSRAWMIAPEENQDRAVSRASTKQTWNREYYVSFSEDRPWEAARQFGFIAGGTALWYSRTLDMLSEGDRVWVNMPGVGFVGVGRVAGEKVRADRYVFKAPDGSGTYGADELPERYPHADATRSDDNAEYLVPVDTVDRRNAVNEVGLFGNQNTVCKPKTP
;
A
#
# COMPACT_ATOMS: atom_id res chain seq x y z
N PRO A 1 -12.39 -26.23 23.41
CA PRO A 1 -11.63 -25.75 22.28
C PRO A 1 -12.53 -24.77 21.55
N LEU A 2 -12.25 -23.49 21.69
CA LEU A 2 -12.87 -22.44 20.90
C LEU A 2 -12.32 -22.59 19.50
N ASP A 3 -13.20 -22.89 18.57
CA ASP A 3 -12.93 -22.90 17.15
C ASP A 3 -12.44 -21.50 16.77
N SER A 4 -11.16 -21.38 16.44
CA SER A 4 -10.57 -20.13 15.94
C SER A 4 -11.06 -19.94 14.49
N THR A 5 -12.32 -19.55 14.35
CA THR A 5 -12.75 -18.89 13.13
C THR A 5 -11.90 -17.65 13.01
N ASP A 6 -11.08 -17.56 11.97
CA ASP A 6 -10.31 -16.38 11.62
C ASP A 6 -11.25 -15.17 11.58
N ILE A 7 -11.29 -14.42 12.68
CA ILE A 7 -11.97 -13.14 12.71
C ILE A 7 -11.09 -12.20 11.92
N GLU A 8 -11.36 -12.06 10.62
CA GLU A 8 -10.73 -11.04 9.81
C GLU A 8 -11.15 -9.67 10.31
N LEU A 9 -10.28 -9.08 11.13
CA LEU A 9 -10.43 -7.71 11.60
C LEU A 9 -10.41 -6.75 10.41
N ASN A 10 -11.27 -5.72 10.47
CA ASN A 10 -11.36 -4.65 9.47
C ASN A 10 -12.04 -5.00 8.12
N LYS A 11 -12.87 -6.04 8.04
CA LYS A 11 -13.84 -6.17 6.97
C LYS A 11 -15.15 -5.45 7.35
N GLY A 12 -15.64 -4.62 6.44
CA GLY A 12 -16.95 -3.98 6.58
C GLY A 12 -17.01 -2.80 7.55
N HIS A 13 -16.06 -1.85 7.47
CA HIS A 13 -16.13 -0.61 8.26
C HIS A 13 -17.39 0.18 8.00
N GLN A 14 -18.02 0.63 9.07
CA GLN A 14 -19.09 1.61 9.05
C GLN A 14 -18.68 2.84 9.86
N LEU A 15 -18.93 4.02 9.32
CA LEU A 15 -18.84 5.28 10.05
C LEU A 15 -20.23 5.74 10.40
N VAL A 16 -20.45 6.14 11.65
CA VAL A 16 -21.71 6.70 12.10
C VAL A 16 -21.47 8.11 12.62
N VAL A 17 -22.08 9.08 11.96
CA VAL A 17 -22.14 10.46 12.44
C VAL A 17 -23.32 10.58 13.38
N VAL A 18 -23.07 10.97 14.64
CA VAL A 18 -24.13 11.19 15.61
C VAL A 18 -24.37 12.69 15.76
N ALA A 19 -25.60 13.13 15.54
CA ALA A 19 -25.97 14.54 15.56
C ALA A 19 -27.42 14.76 16.00
N THR A 20 -27.75 15.98 16.40
CA THR A 20 -29.13 16.40 16.64
C THR A 20 -29.77 16.92 15.37
N LYS A 21 -28.98 17.40 14.42
CA LYS A 21 -29.43 17.95 13.13
C LYS A 21 -28.32 17.84 12.10
N LEU A 22 -28.68 17.61 10.85
CA LEU A 22 -27.79 17.73 9.68
C LEU A 22 -28.17 18.93 8.85
N ASP A 23 -27.14 19.65 8.40
CA ASP A 23 -27.32 20.63 7.33
C ASP A 23 -27.27 19.96 5.95
N ALA A 24 -27.81 20.65 4.93
CA ALA A 24 -27.90 20.12 3.58
C ALA A 24 -26.52 19.83 2.93
N SER A 25 -25.45 20.48 3.40
CA SER A 25 -24.10 20.23 2.89
C SER A 25 -23.56 18.92 3.43
N THR A 26 -23.70 18.67 4.72
CA THR A 26 -23.27 17.42 5.37
C THR A 26 -24.07 16.24 4.84
N GLU A 27 -25.38 16.39 4.60
CA GLU A 27 -26.20 15.35 3.97
C GLU A 27 -25.68 14.99 2.57
N ARG A 28 -25.36 15.99 1.75
CA ARG A 28 -24.77 15.76 0.41
C ARG A 28 -23.43 15.07 0.48
N ILE A 29 -22.57 15.46 1.43
CA ILE A 29 -21.26 14.82 1.63
C ILE A 29 -21.44 13.36 2.01
N ILE A 30 -22.32 13.03 2.95
CA ILE A 30 -22.59 11.64 3.35
C ILE A 30 -23.12 10.83 2.15
N LYS A 31 -24.06 11.37 1.39
CA LYS A 31 -24.57 10.71 0.17
C LYS A 31 -23.48 10.51 -0.87
N TYR A 32 -22.64 11.51 -1.10
CA TYR A 32 -21.53 11.43 -2.04
C TYR A 32 -20.51 10.37 -1.63
N LEU A 33 -20.10 10.38 -0.36
CA LEU A 33 -19.14 9.40 0.16
C LEU A 33 -19.71 7.97 0.12
N ASN A 34 -21.00 7.79 0.42
CA ASN A 34 -21.66 6.49 0.27
C ASN A 34 -21.72 6.00 -1.18
N THR A 35 -21.66 6.90 -2.15
CA THR A 35 -21.68 6.53 -3.56
C THR A 35 -20.28 6.25 -4.11
N HIS A 36 -19.26 7.00 -3.66
CA HIS A 36 -17.96 7.04 -4.30
C HIS A 36 -16.79 6.58 -3.40
N ALA A 37 -17.00 6.45 -2.08
CA ALA A 37 -15.97 5.99 -1.16
C ALA A 37 -16.15 4.53 -0.77
N ASP A 38 -15.05 3.86 -0.41
CA ASP A 38 -15.04 2.48 0.07
C ASP A 38 -15.51 2.32 1.54
N ILE A 39 -16.19 3.31 2.09
CA ILE A 39 -16.64 3.32 3.47
C ILE A 39 -18.14 3.57 3.51
N ALA A 40 -18.88 2.72 4.21
CA ALA A 40 -20.29 2.95 4.47
C ALA A 40 -20.44 4.00 5.59
N ILE A 41 -21.03 5.14 5.28
CA ILE A 41 -21.24 6.24 6.23
C ILE A 41 -22.74 6.40 6.46
N ASN A 42 -23.15 6.46 7.72
CA ASN A 42 -24.53 6.73 8.10
C ASN A 42 -24.59 7.89 9.09
N ALA A 43 -25.76 8.45 9.28
CA ALA A 43 -26.03 9.42 10.32
C ALA A 43 -27.16 8.93 11.23
N LEU A 44 -26.96 9.10 12.52
CA LEU A 44 -27.92 8.83 13.56
C LEU A 44 -28.30 10.13 14.24
N PHE A 45 -29.58 10.46 14.19
CA PHE A 45 -30.12 11.66 14.80
C PHE A 45 -30.80 11.35 16.11
N PHE A 46 -30.57 12.21 17.08
CA PHE A 46 -31.29 12.21 18.35
C PHE A 46 -32.07 13.52 18.50
N ALA A 47 -33.33 13.41 18.87
CA ALA A 47 -34.13 14.54 19.29
C ALA A 47 -34.70 14.27 20.67
N ALA A 48 -34.45 15.21 21.60
CA ALA A 48 -35.06 15.19 22.94
C ALA A 48 -36.23 16.13 22.94
N PHE A 49 -37.32 15.71 23.52
CA PHE A 49 -38.55 16.54 23.74
C PHE A 49 -39.17 16.17 25.05
N GLU A 50 -40.00 17.09 25.56
CA GLU A 50 -40.71 16.94 26.82
C GLU A 50 -42.21 17.06 26.55
N ASP A 51 -42.98 16.16 27.14
CA ASP A 51 -44.42 16.19 27.15
C ASP A 51 -44.94 15.85 28.56
N ALA A 52 -45.76 16.72 29.12
CA ALA A 52 -46.38 16.60 30.45
C ALA A 52 -45.35 16.24 31.56
N GLY A 53 -44.15 16.83 31.52
CA GLY A 53 -43.10 16.59 32.52
C GLY A 53 -42.31 15.29 32.32
N THR A 54 -42.59 14.56 31.22
CA THR A 54 -41.84 13.35 30.83
C THR A 54 -40.91 13.67 29.70
N HIS A 55 -39.63 13.29 29.85
CA HIS A 55 -38.62 13.49 28.80
C HIS A 55 -38.57 12.28 27.87
N TYR A 56 -38.57 12.55 26.60
CA TYR A 56 -38.49 11.57 25.53
C TYR A 56 -37.23 11.78 24.72
N LEU A 57 -36.61 10.66 24.28
CA LEU A 57 -35.51 10.67 23.34
C LEU A 57 -35.93 9.86 22.10
N SER A 58 -36.04 10.50 20.96
CA SER A 58 -36.25 9.83 19.70
C SER A 58 -34.93 9.66 18.95
N ARG A 59 -34.83 8.62 18.16
CA ARG A 59 -33.71 8.38 17.23
C ARG A 59 -34.21 8.14 15.83
N ALA A 60 -33.46 8.63 14.85
CA ALA A 60 -33.72 8.37 13.44
C ALA A 60 -32.42 8.15 12.71
N TRP A 61 -32.41 7.16 11.82
CA TRP A 61 -31.28 6.92 10.93
C TRP A 61 -31.50 7.63 9.60
N MET A 62 -30.43 8.16 9.01
CA MET A 62 -30.48 8.75 7.67
C MET A 62 -30.69 7.67 6.61
N ILE A 63 -30.05 6.51 6.79
CA ILE A 63 -30.18 5.30 5.98
C ILE A 63 -30.56 4.17 6.93
N ALA A 64 -31.45 3.28 6.52
CA ALA A 64 -31.79 2.13 7.35
C ALA A 64 -30.52 1.34 7.71
N PRO A 65 -30.32 0.95 8.99
CA PRO A 65 -29.10 0.27 9.43
C PRO A 65 -28.80 -0.99 8.60
N GLU A 66 -29.81 -1.76 8.25
CA GLU A 66 -29.72 -2.97 7.46
C GLU A 66 -29.17 -2.66 6.06
N GLU A 67 -29.71 -1.65 5.40
CA GLU A 67 -29.22 -1.21 4.07
C GLU A 67 -27.77 -0.74 4.12
N ASN A 68 -27.39 -0.03 5.17
CA ASN A 68 -26.00 0.42 5.32
C ASN A 68 -25.05 -0.75 5.61
N GLN A 69 -25.50 -1.74 6.37
CA GLN A 69 -24.74 -2.97 6.64
C GLN A 69 -24.59 -3.81 5.37
N ASP A 70 -25.65 -3.98 4.59
CA ASP A 70 -25.60 -4.69 3.31
C ASP A 70 -24.64 -4.02 2.32
N ARG A 71 -24.60 -2.68 2.30
CA ARG A 71 -23.62 -1.91 1.51
C ARG A 71 -22.20 -2.16 1.98
N ALA A 72 -21.94 -2.19 3.28
CA ALA A 72 -20.62 -2.46 3.84
C ALA A 72 -20.16 -3.89 3.49
N VAL A 73 -21.04 -4.88 3.62
CA VAL A 73 -20.76 -6.27 3.27
C VAL A 73 -20.56 -6.45 1.76
N SER A 74 -21.43 -5.84 0.93
CA SER A 74 -21.30 -5.90 -0.52
C SER A 74 -20.00 -5.28 -1.02
N ARG A 75 -19.56 -4.16 -0.41
CA ARG A 75 -18.27 -3.55 -0.72
C ARG A 75 -17.10 -4.40 -0.27
N ALA A 76 -17.19 -5.05 0.87
CA ALA A 76 -16.18 -6.01 1.32
C ALA A 76 -16.06 -7.21 0.37
N SER A 77 -17.19 -7.67 -0.19
CA SER A 77 -17.23 -8.80 -1.15
C SER A 77 -16.82 -8.43 -2.58
N THR A 78 -16.98 -7.17 -2.98
CA THR A 78 -16.54 -6.64 -4.28
C THR A 78 -15.09 -6.20 -4.28
N LYS A 79 -14.37 -6.29 -3.16
CA LYS A 79 -12.95 -6.07 -3.15
C LYS A 79 -12.30 -7.06 -4.10
N GLN A 80 -11.91 -6.58 -5.26
CA GLN A 80 -11.18 -7.39 -6.24
C GLN A 80 -10.00 -8.06 -5.53
N THR A 81 -9.84 -9.36 -5.77
CA THR A 81 -8.67 -10.09 -5.30
C THR A 81 -7.44 -9.34 -5.78
N TRP A 82 -6.53 -9.03 -4.85
CA TRP A 82 -5.31 -8.33 -5.19
C TRP A 82 -4.59 -9.04 -6.34
N ASN A 83 -4.26 -8.31 -7.39
CA ASN A 83 -3.67 -8.85 -8.62
C ASN A 83 -2.16 -9.06 -8.56
N ARG A 84 -1.54 -8.95 -7.37
CA ARG A 84 -0.11 -9.10 -7.13
C ARG A 84 0.75 -8.04 -7.86
N GLU A 85 0.23 -6.83 -7.97
CA GLU A 85 0.95 -5.68 -8.50
C GLU A 85 1.28 -4.69 -7.39
N TYR A 86 2.52 -4.25 -7.35
CA TYR A 86 3.03 -3.38 -6.30
C TYR A 86 3.69 -2.14 -6.89
N TYR A 87 3.50 -1.02 -6.23
CA TYR A 87 4.28 0.19 -6.45
C TYR A 87 5.56 0.12 -5.62
N VAL A 88 6.70 0.50 -6.22
CA VAL A 88 7.99 0.60 -5.54
C VAL A 88 8.52 2.02 -5.71
N SER A 89 8.76 2.70 -4.60
CA SER A 89 9.46 3.99 -4.59
C SER A 89 10.97 3.75 -4.55
N PHE A 90 11.67 4.20 -5.59
CA PHE A 90 13.12 4.09 -5.69
C PHE A 90 13.74 5.48 -5.51
N SER A 91 14.52 5.65 -4.45
CA SER A 91 15.10 6.93 -4.07
C SER A 91 16.24 7.36 -5.02
N GLU A 92 16.39 8.67 -5.23
CA GLU A 92 17.42 9.22 -6.13
C GLU A 92 18.86 8.96 -5.64
N ASP A 93 19.05 8.73 -4.33
CA ASP A 93 20.34 8.40 -3.73
C ASP A 93 20.75 6.93 -3.96
N ARG A 94 19.89 6.12 -4.56
CA ARG A 94 20.19 4.74 -4.98
C ARG A 94 20.55 4.67 -6.46
N PRO A 95 21.55 3.84 -6.84
CA PRO A 95 21.99 3.74 -8.22
C PRO A 95 20.97 2.99 -9.08
N TRP A 96 20.02 3.72 -9.68
CA TRP A 96 18.99 3.15 -10.53
C TRP A 96 19.57 2.35 -11.72
N GLU A 97 20.63 2.86 -12.34
CA GLU A 97 21.26 2.16 -13.47
C GLU A 97 21.81 0.80 -13.05
N ALA A 98 22.43 0.69 -11.87
CA ALA A 98 22.89 -0.59 -11.33
C ALA A 98 21.68 -1.51 -11.02
N ALA A 99 20.63 -0.97 -10.41
CA ALA A 99 19.40 -1.71 -10.12
C ALA A 99 18.75 -2.28 -11.39
N ARG A 100 18.72 -1.47 -12.45
CA ARG A 100 18.22 -1.87 -13.76
C ARG A 100 19.12 -2.89 -14.46
N GLN A 101 20.44 -2.71 -14.35
CA GLN A 101 21.43 -3.56 -14.99
C GLN A 101 21.49 -4.94 -14.35
N PHE A 102 21.50 -4.98 -13.03
CA PHE A 102 21.66 -6.21 -12.26
C PHE A 102 20.34 -6.82 -11.75
N GLY A 103 19.21 -6.21 -12.07
CA GLY A 103 17.88 -6.75 -11.79
C GLY A 103 17.55 -6.83 -10.31
N PHE A 104 17.48 -5.69 -9.61
CA PHE A 104 17.02 -5.65 -8.22
C PHE A 104 16.23 -4.38 -7.89
N ILE A 105 15.49 -4.45 -6.82
CA ILE A 105 14.94 -3.29 -6.11
C ILE A 105 15.51 -3.27 -4.69
N ALA A 106 15.54 -2.09 -4.08
CA ALA A 106 16.21 -1.88 -2.80
C ALA A 106 15.35 -1.11 -1.81
N GLY A 107 15.52 -1.42 -0.53
CA GLY A 107 14.92 -0.69 0.58
C GLY A 107 15.66 -0.94 1.88
N GLY A 108 15.87 0.11 2.67
CA GLY A 108 16.62 0.01 3.91
C GLY A 108 16.91 1.35 4.53
N THR A 109 18.00 1.44 5.28
CA THR A 109 18.41 2.57 6.14
C THR A 109 17.50 2.80 7.36
N ALA A 110 16.33 2.19 7.40
CA ALA A 110 15.49 2.06 8.59
C ALA A 110 14.56 0.86 8.42
N LEU A 111 14.26 0.20 9.53
CA LEU A 111 13.45 -1.03 9.59
C LEU A 111 12.11 -0.89 8.86
N TRP A 112 11.48 0.26 8.94
CA TRP A 112 10.17 0.48 8.34
C TRP A 112 10.23 0.46 6.79
N TYR A 113 11.34 0.88 6.18
CA TYR A 113 11.52 0.77 4.73
C TYR A 113 11.80 -0.66 4.26
N SER A 114 12.65 -1.39 5.00
CA SER A 114 12.98 -2.77 4.67
C SER A 114 11.81 -3.74 4.90
N ARG A 115 10.95 -3.48 5.89
CA ARG A 115 9.74 -4.29 6.15
C ARG A 115 8.74 -4.28 5.01
N THR A 116 8.64 -3.20 4.25
CA THR A 116 7.71 -3.16 3.13
C THR A 116 8.11 -4.11 2.00
N LEU A 117 9.39 -4.48 1.90
CA LEU A 117 9.86 -5.50 0.96
C LEU A 117 9.32 -6.90 1.29
N ASP A 118 8.96 -7.18 2.56
CA ASP A 118 8.37 -8.46 2.99
C ASP A 118 6.95 -8.69 2.41
N MET A 119 6.35 -7.66 1.82
CA MET A 119 5.07 -7.79 1.12
C MET A 119 5.20 -8.48 -0.23
N LEU A 120 6.42 -8.58 -0.77
CA LEU A 120 6.70 -9.11 -2.09
C LEU A 120 6.93 -10.62 -2.04
N SER A 121 6.42 -11.30 -3.04
CA SER A 121 6.65 -12.74 -3.26
C SER A 121 7.08 -12.98 -4.70
N GLU A 122 7.78 -14.06 -4.95
CA GLU A 122 8.20 -14.44 -6.31
C GLU A 122 7.01 -14.45 -7.29
N GLY A 123 7.23 -13.86 -8.46
CA GLY A 123 6.23 -13.68 -9.50
C GLY A 123 5.36 -12.44 -9.36
N ASP A 124 5.44 -11.67 -8.25
CA ASP A 124 4.75 -10.39 -8.12
C ASP A 124 5.28 -9.37 -9.13
N ARG A 125 4.41 -8.53 -9.64
CA ARG A 125 4.81 -7.44 -10.53
C ARG A 125 5.09 -6.18 -9.71
N VAL A 126 6.20 -5.53 -10.01
CA VAL A 126 6.63 -4.28 -9.38
C VAL A 126 6.72 -3.17 -10.41
N TRP A 127 6.14 -2.03 -10.08
CA TRP A 127 6.18 -0.78 -10.85
C TRP A 127 7.09 0.18 -10.11
N VAL A 128 8.27 0.41 -10.67
CA VAL A 128 9.31 1.24 -10.04
C VAL A 128 9.11 2.69 -10.42
N ASN A 129 8.95 3.53 -9.42
CA ASN A 129 8.81 4.97 -9.57
C ASN A 129 9.96 5.71 -8.88
N MET A 130 10.55 6.67 -9.57
CA MET A 130 11.47 7.63 -9.00
C MET A 130 10.73 8.95 -8.74
N PRO A 131 10.75 9.45 -7.49
CA PRO A 131 10.15 10.75 -7.18
C PRO A 131 10.69 11.85 -8.08
N GLY A 132 9.81 12.69 -8.62
CA GLY A 132 10.19 13.76 -9.55
C GLY A 132 10.46 13.34 -11.00
N VAL A 133 10.59 12.03 -11.27
CA VAL A 133 10.85 11.48 -12.62
C VAL A 133 9.65 10.71 -13.16
N GLY A 134 8.99 9.92 -12.31
CA GLY A 134 7.87 9.06 -12.69
C GLY A 134 8.24 7.58 -12.73
N PHE A 135 7.44 6.76 -13.41
CA PHE A 135 7.72 5.33 -13.55
C PHE A 135 8.92 5.09 -14.47
N VAL A 136 9.94 4.43 -13.94
CA VAL A 136 11.22 4.19 -14.62
C VAL A 136 11.42 2.72 -15.01
N GLY A 137 10.59 1.82 -14.50
CA GLY A 137 10.69 0.41 -14.84
C GLY A 137 9.52 -0.41 -14.33
N VAL A 138 9.37 -1.59 -14.92
CA VAL A 138 8.47 -2.64 -14.46
C VAL A 138 9.23 -3.96 -14.46
N GLY A 139 8.99 -4.80 -13.47
CA GLY A 139 9.64 -6.09 -13.37
C GLY A 139 8.80 -7.12 -12.61
N ARG A 140 9.31 -8.34 -12.54
CA ARG A 140 8.76 -9.41 -11.71
C ARG A 140 9.75 -9.77 -10.63
N VAL A 141 9.25 -9.96 -9.42
CA VAL A 141 10.04 -10.47 -8.31
C VAL A 141 10.51 -11.88 -8.65
N ALA A 142 11.83 -12.09 -8.56
CA ALA A 142 12.50 -13.33 -8.96
C ALA A 142 13.08 -14.12 -7.75
N GLY A 143 12.82 -13.67 -6.53
CA GLY A 143 13.27 -14.35 -5.32
C GLY A 143 13.05 -13.53 -4.06
N GLU A 144 13.58 -14.04 -2.96
CA GLU A 144 13.40 -13.47 -1.62
C GLU A 144 14.28 -12.24 -1.36
N LYS A 145 13.90 -11.48 -0.34
CA LYS A 145 14.66 -10.35 0.20
C LYS A 145 15.99 -10.84 0.80
N VAL A 146 17.08 -10.23 0.39
CA VAL A 146 18.44 -10.52 0.87
C VAL A 146 19.11 -9.24 1.34
N ARG A 147 19.86 -9.29 2.42
CA ARG A 147 20.67 -8.18 2.90
C ARG A 147 21.75 -7.82 1.87
N ALA A 148 21.94 -6.53 1.61
CA ALA A 148 22.76 -6.05 0.50
C ALA A 148 24.21 -6.50 0.53
N ASP A 149 24.81 -6.62 1.73
CA ASP A 149 26.18 -7.13 1.92
C ASP A 149 26.35 -8.63 1.64
N ARG A 150 25.24 -9.36 1.52
CA ARG A 150 25.20 -10.81 1.21
C ARG A 150 24.54 -11.09 -0.14
N TYR A 151 24.09 -10.06 -0.83
CA TYR A 151 23.43 -10.22 -2.11
C TYR A 151 24.42 -10.58 -3.20
N VAL A 152 24.04 -11.55 -4.03
CA VAL A 152 24.84 -12.00 -5.17
C VAL A 152 24.23 -11.46 -6.46
N PHE A 153 24.94 -10.53 -7.07
CA PHE A 153 24.54 -9.91 -8.33
C PHE A 153 24.91 -10.83 -9.49
N LYS A 154 23.98 -11.04 -10.41
CA LYS A 154 24.22 -11.80 -11.64
C LYS A 154 24.65 -10.85 -12.75
N ALA A 155 25.70 -11.18 -13.46
CA ALA A 155 26.11 -10.44 -14.64
C ALA A 155 24.98 -10.43 -15.69
N PRO A 156 24.67 -9.29 -16.32
CA PRO A 156 23.62 -9.22 -17.33
C PRO A 156 23.86 -10.09 -18.57
N ASP A 157 25.13 -10.34 -18.86
CA ASP A 157 25.57 -11.18 -19.97
C ASP A 157 25.72 -12.67 -19.59
N GLY A 158 25.43 -13.02 -18.33
CA GLY A 158 25.57 -14.37 -17.80
C GLY A 158 27.00 -14.82 -17.55
N SER A 159 27.99 -13.91 -17.63
CA SER A 159 29.41 -14.25 -17.47
C SER A 159 29.82 -14.65 -16.06
N GLY A 160 28.98 -14.33 -15.05
CA GLY A 160 29.30 -14.66 -13.66
C GLY A 160 28.42 -13.99 -12.63
N THR A 161 28.92 -14.00 -11.40
CA THR A 161 28.26 -13.36 -10.25
C THR A 161 29.25 -12.46 -9.52
N TYR A 162 28.76 -11.42 -8.89
CA TYR A 162 29.53 -10.43 -8.15
C TYR A 162 28.98 -10.24 -6.74
N GLY A 163 29.84 -10.02 -5.78
CA GLY A 163 29.47 -9.43 -4.49
C GLY A 163 29.26 -7.92 -4.61
N ALA A 164 28.70 -7.30 -3.59
CA ALA A 164 28.44 -5.87 -3.59
C ALA A 164 29.71 -5.00 -3.73
N ASP A 165 30.84 -5.48 -3.25
CA ASP A 165 32.15 -4.82 -3.34
C ASP A 165 32.86 -5.05 -4.70
N GLU A 166 32.40 -6.03 -5.47
CA GLU A 166 32.99 -6.44 -6.76
C GLU A 166 32.30 -5.80 -7.96
N LEU A 167 31.19 -5.10 -7.75
CA LEU A 167 30.50 -4.36 -8.80
C LEU A 167 31.41 -3.26 -9.38
N PRO A 168 31.32 -2.96 -10.70
CA PRO A 168 32.07 -1.87 -11.34
C PRO A 168 31.89 -0.50 -10.64
N GLU A 169 30.68 -0.27 -10.12
CA GLU A 169 30.40 0.79 -9.16
C GLU A 169 29.94 0.10 -7.87
N ARG A 170 30.78 0.15 -6.84
CA ARG A 170 30.45 -0.41 -5.53
C ARG A 170 29.08 0.03 -5.08
N TYR A 171 28.23 -0.92 -4.67
CA TYR A 171 26.90 -0.59 -4.16
C TYR A 171 27.04 0.16 -2.82
N PRO A 172 26.66 1.46 -2.76
CA PRO A 172 27.02 2.35 -1.65
C PRO A 172 26.36 1.97 -0.32
N HIS A 173 25.27 1.20 -0.36
CA HIS A 173 24.49 0.85 0.83
C HIS A 173 24.77 -0.57 1.36
N ALA A 174 25.75 -1.29 0.80
CA ALA A 174 26.11 -2.64 1.23
C ALA A 174 27.14 -2.61 2.40
N ASP A 175 26.75 -1.98 3.50
CA ASP A 175 27.60 -1.89 4.70
C ASP A 175 27.28 -3.02 5.68
N ALA A 176 28.20 -4.00 5.77
CA ALA A 176 28.07 -5.17 6.64
C ALA A 176 28.09 -4.82 8.14
N THR A 177 28.56 -3.64 8.51
CA THR A 177 28.64 -3.20 9.93
C THR A 177 27.31 -2.70 10.47
N ARG A 178 26.34 -2.39 9.60
CA ARG A 178 25.02 -1.92 10.03
C ARG A 178 24.23 -3.04 10.73
N SER A 179 23.48 -2.67 11.75
CA SER A 179 22.50 -3.58 12.35
C SER A 179 21.41 -3.97 11.33
N ASP A 180 20.75 -5.10 11.53
CA ASP A 180 19.69 -5.56 10.63
C ASP A 180 18.54 -4.54 10.47
N ASP A 181 18.24 -3.77 11.52
CA ASP A 181 17.23 -2.71 11.48
C ASP A 181 17.61 -1.52 10.59
N ASN A 182 18.90 -1.28 10.39
CA ASN A 182 19.47 -0.18 9.61
C ASN A 182 20.17 -0.64 8.34
N ALA A 183 20.15 -1.94 8.05
CA ALA A 183 20.73 -2.48 6.84
C ALA A 183 19.86 -2.20 5.61
N GLU A 184 20.50 -2.16 4.47
CA GLU A 184 19.87 -2.19 3.18
C GLU A 184 19.54 -3.63 2.78
N TYR A 185 18.39 -3.83 2.16
CA TYR A 185 17.94 -5.12 1.63
C TYR A 185 17.60 -4.99 0.16
N LEU A 186 17.89 -6.03 -0.59
CA LEU A 186 17.63 -6.14 -2.02
C LEU A 186 16.66 -7.29 -2.29
N VAL A 187 15.81 -7.11 -3.29
CA VAL A 187 14.93 -8.15 -3.82
C VAL A 187 15.25 -8.29 -5.30
N PRO A 188 15.59 -9.51 -5.77
CA PRO A 188 15.87 -9.74 -7.18
C PRO A 188 14.62 -9.56 -8.03
N VAL A 189 14.79 -8.94 -9.19
CA VAL A 189 13.70 -8.62 -10.12
C VAL A 189 14.14 -8.88 -11.55
N ASP A 190 13.38 -9.69 -12.27
CA ASP A 190 13.51 -9.79 -13.71
C ASP A 190 12.81 -8.61 -14.37
N THR A 191 13.54 -7.78 -15.08
CA THR A 191 13.01 -6.59 -15.73
C THR A 191 12.30 -6.96 -17.02
N VAL A 192 11.03 -6.63 -17.13
CA VAL A 192 10.20 -6.97 -18.29
C VAL A 192 10.18 -5.83 -19.32
N ASP A 193 10.23 -4.58 -18.90
CA ASP A 193 10.19 -3.41 -19.79
C ASP A 193 11.09 -2.29 -19.27
N ARG A 194 11.82 -1.67 -20.19
CA ARG A 194 12.79 -0.61 -19.93
C ARG A 194 12.44 0.68 -20.67
N ARG A 195 11.17 0.87 -21.00
CA ARG A 195 10.76 2.06 -21.73
C ARG A 195 10.90 3.32 -20.90
N ASN A 196 11.03 4.43 -21.59
CA ASN A 196 11.16 5.75 -20.99
C ASN A 196 10.08 5.97 -19.92
N ALA A 197 10.49 6.60 -18.84
CA ALA A 197 9.59 6.98 -17.75
C ALA A 197 8.34 7.69 -18.27
N VAL A 198 7.19 7.23 -17.84
CA VAL A 198 5.95 7.98 -18.01
C VAL A 198 5.89 8.95 -16.84
N ASN A 199 6.17 10.22 -17.12
CA ASN A 199 6.04 11.28 -16.14
C ASN A 199 4.58 11.70 -16.08
N GLU A 200 3.85 11.20 -15.08
CA GLU A 200 2.49 11.66 -14.80
C GLU A 200 2.52 12.59 -13.59
N VAL A 201 2.28 13.84 -13.87
CA VAL A 201 2.11 14.88 -12.84
C VAL A 201 0.93 14.48 -11.94
N GLY A 202 1.22 14.24 -10.66
CA GLY A 202 0.20 13.90 -9.66
C GLY A 202 0.18 12.44 -9.21
N LEU A 203 1.04 11.59 -9.75
CA LEU A 203 1.24 10.26 -9.20
C LEU A 203 2.06 10.33 -7.91
N PHE A 204 1.40 10.09 -6.84
CA PHE A 204 1.79 9.49 -5.59
C PHE A 204 3.20 9.78 -5.04
N GLY A 205 3.28 10.72 -4.13
CA GLY A 205 4.34 10.69 -3.12
C GLY A 205 4.01 9.65 -2.04
N ASN A 206 4.51 8.43 -2.14
CA ASN A 206 4.46 7.48 -1.05
C ASN A 206 5.86 7.32 -0.44
N GLN A 207 5.95 7.49 0.88
CA GLN A 207 7.21 7.37 1.60
C GLN A 207 7.63 5.91 1.85
N ASN A 208 6.73 4.94 1.65
CA ASN A 208 7.06 3.53 1.75
C ASN A 208 7.82 3.05 0.52
N THR A 209 8.82 2.19 0.73
CA THR A 209 9.54 1.58 -0.39
C THR A 209 8.62 0.73 -1.26
N VAL A 210 7.75 -0.07 -0.65
CA VAL A 210 6.75 -0.88 -1.36
C VAL A 210 5.36 -0.59 -0.83
N CYS A 211 4.39 -0.44 -1.71
CA CYS A 211 2.99 -0.38 -1.34
C CYS A 211 2.07 -0.99 -2.42
N LYS A 212 0.86 -1.36 -2.01
CA LYS A 212 -0.20 -1.74 -2.94
C LYS A 212 -0.82 -0.46 -3.54
N PRO A 213 -0.98 -0.35 -4.86
CA PRO A 213 -1.80 0.70 -5.45
C PRO A 213 -3.22 0.65 -4.88
N LYS A 214 -3.92 1.80 -4.87
CA LYS A 214 -5.30 1.86 -4.35
C LYS A 214 -6.31 1.18 -5.26
N THR A 215 -5.98 1.07 -6.54
CA THR A 215 -6.74 0.33 -7.55
C THR A 215 -5.77 -0.60 -8.27
N PRO A 216 -6.20 -1.83 -8.56
CA PRO A 216 -5.41 -2.74 -9.37
C PRO A 216 -5.24 -2.21 -10.80
#